data_8c742578ef1d176451b5e9b44de58e2b
#
_entry.id   8c742578ef1d176451b5e9b44de58e2b
#
_cell.length_a   1.000
_cell.length_b   1.000
_cell.length_c   1.000
_cell.angle_alpha   90.00
_cell.angle_beta   90.00
_cell.angle_gamma   90.00
#
_symmetry.space_group_name_H-M   'P 1'
#
loop_
_entity.id
_entity.type
_entity.pdbx_description
1 polymer ?
#
loop_
_entity_poly.entity_id
_entity_poly.type
_entity_poly.pdbx_seq_one_letter_code
_entity_poly.pdbx_strand_id
1 'polypeptide(L)'
;VASGRGAQQGILIKNAEALERLSAIDTLCVDKTGTLTAGKPSLIAIETVDAASEPEVLRLAAAVERGSEHPLASAILAAAQSRALTPPTITDFVAIPGKGVRGQADGRRILVGNERLLREHAVDTASLEPRVRQLRAAGEAIVFVALDGRLSGLLRVADVIKPSSHAAVSELQREGITVIMLTGDQRGPAEAVARELGISEVIADVLPTE
;
A
#
# COMPACT_ATOMS: atom_id res chain seq x y z
N VAL A 1 -32.50 20.19 -12.42
CA VAL A 1 -31.45 21.09 -11.92
C VAL A 1 -30.36 20.30 -11.20
N ALA A 2 -30.68 19.38 -10.30
CA ALA A 2 -29.68 18.61 -9.53
C ALA A 2 -28.84 17.67 -10.41
N SER A 3 -29.45 16.91 -11.32
CA SER A 3 -28.74 16.02 -12.27
C SER A 3 -27.80 16.78 -13.22
N GLY A 4 -28.17 18.00 -13.65
CA GLY A 4 -27.29 18.85 -14.45
C GLY A 4 -26.06 19.34 -13.68
N ARG A 5 -26.17 19.70 -12.41
CA ARG A 5 -25.06 20.05 -11.53
C ARG A 5 -24.16 18.84 -11.27
N GLY A 6 -24.76 17.65 -11.06
CA GLY A 6 -24.00 16.40 -10.92
C GLY A 6 -23.17 16.10 -12.16
N ALA A 7 -23.77 16.20 -13.36
CA ALA A 7 -23.07 15.97 -14.62
C ALA A 7 -21.87 16.92 -14.83
N GLN A 8 -21.99 18.19 -14.43
CA GLN A 8 -20.90 19.17 -14.46
C GLN A 8 -19.74 18.80 -13.51
N GLN A 9 -20.03 18.05 -12.47
CA GLN A 9 -19.05 17.51 -11.50
C GLN A 9 -18.56 16.10 -11.85
N GLY A 10 -18.94 15.58 -13.04
CA GLY A 10 -18.57 14.23 -13.46
C GLY A 10 -19.43 13.10 -12.86
N ILE A 11 -20.53 13.44 -12.18
CA ILE A 11 -21.42 12.47 -11.56
C ILE A 11 -22.60 12.19 -12.49
N LEU A 12 -22.70 10.95 -12.99
CA LEU A 12 -23.81 10.50 -13.84
C LEU A 12 -24.90 9.86 -12.99
N ILE A 13 -26.09 10.48 -12.96
CA ILE A 13 -27.24 9.99 -12.23
C ILE A 13 -28.18 9.30 -13.21
N LYS A 14 -28.44 7.99 -13.02
CA LYS A 14 -29.26 7.18 -13.94
C LYS A 14 -30.73 7.57 -13.94
N ASN A 15 -31.30 7.93 -12.78
CA ASN A 15 -32.69 8.31 -12.65
C ASN A 15 -32.92 9.26 -11.47
N ALA A 16 -34.06 9.97 -11.48
CA ALA A 16 -34.41 10.91 -10.41
C ALA A 16 -34.71 10.21 -9.07
N GLU A 17 -35.25 9.01 -9.11
CA GLU A 17 -35.58 8.21 -7.92
C GLU A 17 -34.31 7.88 -7.11
N ALA A 18 -33.20 7.55 -7.78
CA ALA A 18 -31.92 7.32 -7.10
C ALA A 18 -31.43 8.57 -6.36
N LEU A 19 -31.67 9.76 -6.92
CA LEU A 19 -31.32 11.02 -6.30
C LEU A 19 -32.19 11.32 -5.06
N GLU A 20 -33.46 11.04 -5.14
CA GLU A 20 -34.40 11.19 -4.00
C GLU A 20 -34.03 10.22 -2.87
N ARG A 21 -33.75 8.98 -3.19
CA ARG A 21 -33.28 7.99 -2.19
C ARG A 21 -31.94 8.40 -1.56
N LEU A 22 -31.02 8.91 -2.35
CA LEU A 22 -29.72 9.38 -1.84
C LEU A 22 -29.88 10.55 -0.85
N SER A 23 -30.88 11.40 -1.04
CA SER A 23 -31.15 12.53 -0.13
C SER A 23 -31.77 12.12 1.21
N ALA A 24 -32.21 10.87 1.34
CA ALA A 24 -32.91 10.35 2.52
C ALA A 24 -32.04 9.33 3.31
N ILE A 25 -30.80 9.07 2.89
CA ILE A 25 -29.93 8.13 3.61
C ILE A 25 -29.43 8.76 4.91
N ASP A 26 -29.30 7.93 5.93
CA ASP A 26 -28.67 8.25 7.21
C ASP A 26 -27.35 7.46 7.40
N THR A 27 -27.12 6.44 6.57
CA THR A 27 -25.99 5.55 6.65
C THR A 27 -25.41 5.29 5.25
N LEU A 28 -24.08 5.39 5.13
CA LEU A 28 -23.34 5.13 3.89
C LEU A 28 -22.28 4.09 4.13
N CYS A 29 -22.39 2.95 3.45
CA CYS A 29 -21.35 1.94 3.41
C CYS A 29 -20.36 2.24 2.29
N VAL A 30 -19.06 2.33 2.61
CA VAL A 30 -17.99 2.71 1.67
C VAL A 30 -16.95 1.62 1.60
N ASP A 31 -16.63 1.17 0.38
CA ASP A 31 -15.48 0.28 0.19
C ASP A 31 -14.16 0.99 0.47
N LYS A 32 -13.21 0.27 1.08
CA LYS A 32 -11.88 0.78 1.38
C LYS A 32 -11.04 0.94 0.11
N THR A 33 -10.86 -0.16 -0.62
CA THR A 33 -9.83 -0.26 -1.67
C THR A 33 -10.26 0.40 -2.97
N GLY A 34 -9.51 1.40 -3.42
CA GLY A 34 -9.83 2.17 -4.64
C GLY A 34 -10.90 3.24 -4.45
N THR A 35 -11.65 3.23 -3.32
CA THR A 35 -12.64 4.26 -2.96
C THR A 35 -12.06 5.23 -1.95
N LEU A 36 -11.81 4.81 -0.72
CA LEU A 36 -11.16 5.62 0.31
C LEU A 36 -9.65 5.69 0.12
N THR A 37 -9.05 4.65 -0.44
CA THR A 37 -7.65 4.56 -0.78
C THR A 37 -7.42 4.64 -2.29
N ALA A 38 -6.18 4.78 -2.72
CA ALA A 38 -5.81 4.86 -4.14
C ALA A 38 -6.04 3.54 -4.91
N GLY A 39 -6.16 2.41 -4.21
CA GLY A 39 -6.28 1.08 -4.80
C GLY A 39 -4.99 0.59 -5.45
N LYS A 40 -3.88 1.24 -5.15
CA LYS A 40 -2.55 0.89 -5.68
C LYS A 40 -1.52 0.98 -4.56
N PRO A 41 -0.75 -0.10 -4.34
CA PRO A 41 0.36 -0.06 -3.40
C PRO A 41 1.35 1.06 -3.76
N SER A 42 1.82 1.79 -2.78
CA SER A 42 2.82 2.85 -2.92
C SER A 42 3.89 2.70 -1.85
N LEU A 43 5.14 2.99 -2.21
CA LEU A 43 6.24 3.04 -1.24
C LEU A 43 6.05 4.28 -0.37
N ILE A 44 5.75 4.09 0.91
CA ILE A 44 5.47 5.18 1.86
C ILE A 44 6.70 5.59 2.68
N ALA A 45 7.62 4.65 2.94
CA ALA A 45 8.85 4.94 3.66
C ALA A 45 9.93 3.89 3.36
N ILE A 46 11.18 4.26 3.65
CA ILE A 46 12.33 3.37 3.67
C ILE A 46 12.96 3.49 5.05
N GLU A 47 13.17 2.37 5.73
CA GLU A 47 13.93 2.33 6.98
C GLU A 47 15.25 1.61 6.70
N THR A 48 16.36 2.31 6.76
CA THR A 48 17.69 1.74 6.51
C THR A 48 18.31 1.19 7.79
N VAL A 49 19.16 0.20 7.61
CA VAL A 49 19.95 -0.42 8.68
C VAL A 49 21.42 -0.08 8.46
N ASP A 50 22.13 0.17 9.55
CA ASP A 50 23.54 0.57 9.54
C ASP A 50 23.79 1.86 8.70
N ALA A 51 24.88 1.90 7.94
CA ALA A 51 25.31 3.03 7.13
C ALA A 51 24.70 3.04 5.70
N ALA A 52 23.71 2.19 5.40
CA ALA A 52 23.08 2.16 4.09
C ALA A 52 22.28 3.44 3.82
N SER A 53 22.38 4.01 2.65
CA SER A 53 21.60 5.18 2.28
C SER A 53 20.25 4.78 1.65
N GLU A 54 19.18 5.49 1.97
CA GLU A 54 17.85 5.25 1.37
C GLU A 54 17.87 5.25 -0.17
N PRO A 55 18.56 6.22 -0.85
CA PRO A 55 18.61 6.23 -2.30
C PRO A 55 19.31 4.99 -2.87
N GLU A 56 20.36 4.48 -2.23
CA GLU A 56 21.08 3.29 -2.67
C GLU A 56 20.22 2.04 -2.50
N VAL A 57 19.61 1.86 -1.33
CA VAL A 57 18.72 0.73 -1.04
C VAL A 57 17.57 0.70 -2.05
N LEU A 58 16.91 1.83 -2.31
CA LEU A 58 15.83 1.92 -3.28
C LEU A 58 16.31 1.66 -4.71
N ARG A 59 17.43 2.23 -5.12
CA ARG A 59 18.01 2.08 -6.45
C ARG A 59 18.33 0.62 -6.77
N LEU A 60 18.96 -0.08 -5.83
CA LEU A 60 19.31 -1.49 -5.98
C LEU A 60 18.09 -2.42 -5.88
N ALA A 61 17.15 -2.14 -5.00
CA ALA A 61 15.90 -2.86 -4.93
C ALA A 61 15.11 -2.72 -6.24
N ALA A 62 14.97 -1.51 -6.77
CA ALA A 62 14.30 -1.25 -8.04
C ALA A 62 14.99 -1.95 -9.21
N ALA A 63 16.31 -2.10 -9.18
CA ALA A 63 17.04 -2.82 -10.22
C ALA A 63 16.58 -4.28 -10.32
N VAL A 64 16.48 -4.98 -9.19
CA VAL A 64 16.07 -6.39 -9.15
C VAL A 64 14.57 -6.53 -9.43
N GLU A 65 13.75 -5.63 -8.92
CA GLU A 65 12.29 -5.66 -9.11
C GLU A 65 11.82 -5.36 -10.55
N ARG A 66 12.70 -4.88 -11.43
CA ARG A 66 12.38 -4.75 -12.87
C ARG A 66 11.98 -6.06 -13.53
N GLY A 67 12.48 -7.18 -13.04
CA GLY A 67 12.12 -8.51 -13.53
C GLY A 67 10.91 -9.14 -12.84
N SER A 68 10.30 -8.44 -11.91
CA SER A 68 9.19 -8.94 -11.08
C SER A 68 7.84 -8.44 -11.60
N GLU A 69 6.83 -9.33 -11.66
CA GLU A 69 5.44 -8.98 -11.97
C GLU A 69 4.60 -8.72 -10.72
N HIS A 70 5.21 -8.73 -9.54
CA HIS A 70 4.49 -8.56 -8.28
C HIS A 70 3.99 -7.11 -8.11
N PRO A 71 2.77 -6.86 -7.59
CA PRO A 71 2.25 -5.50 -7.38
C PRO A 71 3.16 -4.59 -6.55
N LEU A 72 3.89 -5.15 -5.57
CA LEU A 72 4.86 -4.38 -4.77
C LEU A 72 6.07 -3.91 -5.59
N ALA A 73 6.45 -4.65 -6.64
CA ALA A 73 7.52 -4.23 -7.55
C ALA A 73 7.17 -2.91 -8.24
N SER A 74 5.93 -2.78 -8.71
CA SER A 74 5.45 -1.54 -9.35
C SER A 74 5.56 -0.34 -8.41
N ALA A 75 5.27 -0.51 -7.12
CA ALA A 75 5.41 0.54 -6.11
C ALA A 75 6.87 0.97 -5.92
N ILE A 76 7.79 0.00 -5.87
CA ILE A 76 9.23 0.24 -5.70
C ILE A 76 9.80 0.95 -6.94
N LEU A 77 9.43 0.49 -8.14
CA LEU A 77 9.86 1.09 -9.41
C LEU A 77 9.34 2.53 -9.57
N ALA A 78 8.07 2.77 -9.26
CA ALA A 78 7.49 4.10 -9.30
C ALA A 78 8.19 5.06 -8.32
N ALA A 79 8.51 4.59 -7.11
CA ALA A 79 9.24 5.37 -6.13
C ALA A 79 10.68 5.70 -6.56
N ALA A 80 11.38 4.78 -7.20
CA ALA A 80 12.71 5.03 -7.75
C ALA A 80 12.64 6.08 -8.89
N GLN A 81 11.65 5.94 -9.77
CA GLN A 81 11.43 6.89 -10.87
C GLN A 81 11.09 8.30 -10.36
N SER A 82 10.20 8.43 -9.38
CA SER A 82 9.82 9.74 -8.81
C SER A 82 10.97 10.46 -8.12
N ARG A 83 11.96 9.71 -7.63
CA ARG A 83 13.20 10.24 -7.02
C ARG A 83 14.34 10.38 -8.03
N ALA A 84 14.08 10.24 -9.33
CA ALA A 84 15.04 10.32 -10.43
C ALA A 84 16.24 9.37 -10.26
N LEU A 85 16.05 8.23 -9.57
CA LEU A 85 17.07 7.21 -9.42
C LEU A 85 17.15 6.37 -10.69
N THR A 86 18.39 6.05 -11.13
CA THR A 86 18.64 5.19 -12.27
C THR A 86 19.09 3.81 -11.76
N PRO A 87 18.19 2.79 -11.75
CA PRO A 87 18.55 1.45 -11.36
C PRO A 87 19.57 0.84 -12.32
N PRO A 88 20.62 0.17 -11.82
CA PRO A 88 21.64 -0.46 -12.66
C PRO A 88 21.09 -1.68 -13.41
N THR A 89 21.88 -2.19 -14.36
CA THR A 89 21.60 -3.45 -15.03
C THR A 89 21.81 -4.61 -14.07
N ILE A 90 20.87 -5.56 -14.07
CA ILE A 90 20.91 -6.76 -13.25
C ILE A 90 21.49 -7.94 -14.04
N THR A 91 22.31 -8.74 -13.38
CA THR A 91 22.70 -10.09 -13.78
C THR A 91 22.20 -11.11 -12.78
N ASP A 92 22.17 -12.38 -13.16
CA ASP A 92 21.79 -13.51 -12.29
C ASP A 92 20.42 -13.34 -11.61
N PHE A 93 19.47 -12.72 -12.31
CA PHE A 93 18.13 -12.53 -11.82
C PHE A 93 17.40 -13.85 -11.60
N VAL A 94 16.82 -14.02 -10.44
CA VAL A 94 15.96 -15.17 -10.10
C VAL A 94 14.75 -14.68 -9.33
N ALA A 95 13.55 -14.96 -9.83
CA ALA A 95 12.32 -14.83 -9.08
C ALA A 95 12.09 -16.11 -8.25
N ILE A 96 11.81 -15.96 -6.96
CA ILE A 96 11.55 -17.05 -6.03
C ILE A 96 10.09 -16.98 -5.62
N PRO A 97 9.22 -17.87 -6.15
CA PRO A 97 7.78 -17.79 -5.94
C PRO A 97 7.38 -17.70 -4.47
N GLY A 98 6.51 -16.73 -4.15
CA GLY A 98 6.01 -16.49 -2.80
C GLY A 98 7.02 -15.94 -1.79
N LYS A 99 8.25 -15.59 -2.23
CA LYS A 99 9.31 -15.12 -1.32
C LYS A 99 9.89 -13.77 -1.75
N GLY A 100 10.18 -13.59 -3.03
CA GLY A 100 10.80 -12.37 -3.55
C GLY A 100 11.73 -12.62 -4.72
N VAL A 101 12.70 -11.75 -4.91
CA VAL A 101 13.64 -11.77 -6.03
C VAL A 101 15.09 -11.63 -5.55
N ARG A 102 16.02 -12.12 -6.36
CA ARG A 102 17.46 -11.91 -6.16
C ARG A 102 18.17 -11.61 -7.48
N GLY A 103 19.32 -10.98 -7.39
CA GLY A 103 20.17 -10.70 -8.53
C GLY A 103 21.48 -10.06 -8.12
N GLN A 104 22.27 -9.66 -9.11
CA GLN A 104 23.54 -8.94 -8.89
C GLN A 104 23.56 -7.66 -9.71
N ALA A 105 24.03 -6.57 -9.12
CA ALA A 105 24.28 -5.30 -9.78
C ALA A 105 25.41 -4.54 -9.10
N ASP A 106 26.22 -3.82 -9.86
CA ASP A 106 27.34 -3.02 -9.37
C ASP A 106 28.30 -3.86 -8.49
N GLY A 107 28.49 -5.15 -8.82
CA GLY A 107 29.33 -6.09 -8.06
C GLY A 107 28.72 -6.57 -6.74
N ARG A 108 27.46 -6.21 -6.43
CA ARG A 108 26.79 -6.55 -5.18
C ARG A 108 25.69 -7.59 -5.39
N ARG A 109 25.55 -8.50 -4.44
CA ARG A 109 24.42 -9.44 -4.38
C ARG A 109 23.23 -8.77 -3.69
N ILE A 110 22.09 -8.82 -4.32
CA ILE A 110 20.85 -8.15 -3.85
C ILE A 110 19.79 -9.19 -3.62
N LEU A 111 19.14 -9.13 -2.46
CA LEU A 111 17.93 -9.89 -2.14
C LEU A 111 16.82 -8.89 -1.79
N VAL A 112 15.65 -9.06 -2.41
CA VAL A 112 14.46 -8.25 -2.13
C VAL A 112 13.27 -9.19 -1.93
N GLY A 113 12.61 -9.12 -0.78
CA GLY A 113 11.47 -9.99 -0.54
C GLY A 113 11.04 -10.06 0.93
N ASN A 114 10.36 -11.15 1.27
CA ASN A 114 9.86 -11.37 2.62
C ASN A 114 10.93 -11.94 3.56
N GLU A 115 10.63 -11.97 4.84
CA GLU A 115 11.51 -12.48 5.89
C GLU A 115 11.98 -13.94 5.64
N ARG A 116 11.13 -14.78 5.04
CA ARG A 116 11.47 -16.15 4.73
C ARG A 116 12.60 -16.25 3.71
N LEU A 117 12.59 -15.38 2.68
CA LEU A 117 13.68 -15.30 1.71
C LEU A 117 15.01 -14.98 2.40
N LEU A 118 15.01 -13.97 3.28
CA LEU A 118 16.22 -13.54 3.97
C LEU A 118 16.77 -14.65 4.89
N ARG A 119 15.91 -15.32 5.63
CA ARG A 119 16.28 -16.42 6.53
C ARG A 119 16.92 -17.60 5.76
N GLU A 120 16.38 -17.95 4.59
CA GLU A 120 16.96 -19.02 3.74
C GLU A 120 18.33 -18.65 3.18
N HIS A 121 18.66 -17.37 3.14
CA HIS A 121 19.98 -16.86 2.74
C HIS A 121 20.86 -16.44 3.93
N ALA A 122 20.51 -16.90 5.14
CA ALA A 122 21.24 -16.63 6.39
C ALA A 122 21.39 -15.13 6.73
N VAL A 123 20.44 -14.30 6.29
CA VAL A 123 20.40 -12.89 6.68
C VAL A 123 19.55 -12.75 7.95
N ASP A 124 20.14 -12.21 9.00
CA ASP A 124 19.48 -11.99 10.28
C ASP A 124 18.52 -10.78 10.20
N THR A 125 17.28 -10.98 10.62
CA THR A 125 16.23 -9.97 10.69
C THR A 125 15.67 -9.79 12.10
N ALA A 126 16.18 -10.52 13.09
CA ALA A 126 15.61 -10.61 14.44
C ALA A 126 15.50 -9.25 15.14
N SER A 127 16.48 -8.38 14.94
CA SER A 127 16.49 -7.03 15.55
C SER A 127 15.31 -6.16 15.11
N LEU A 128 14.73 -6.40 13.93
CA LEU A 128 13.61 -5.64 13.38
C LEU A 128 12.25 -6.30 13.61
N GLU A 129 12.18 -7.50 14.16
CA GLU A 129 10.92 -8.22 14.34
C GLU A 129 9.83 -7.44 15.10
N PRO A 130 10.13 -6.75 16.23
CA PRO A 130 9.12 -5.93 16.92
C PRO A 130 8.61 -4.80 16.03
N ARG A 131 9.52 -4.14 15.31
CA ARG A 131 9.16 -3.05 14.40
C ARG A 131 8.30 -3.53 13.24
N VAL A 132 8.69 -4.61 12.60
CA VAL A 132 7.95 -5.22 11.49
C VAL A 132 6.55 -5.64 11.91
N ARG A 133 6.41 -6.22 13.10
CA ARG A 133 5.10 -6.59 13.66
C ARG A 133 4.20 -5.38 13.85
N GLN A 134 4.73 -4.28 14.38
CA GLN A 134 4.00 -3.02 14.53
C GLN A 134 3.51 -2.47 13.19
N LEU A 135 4.39 -2.43 12.18
CA LEU A 135 4.08 -1.90 10.86
C LEU A 135 3.02 -2.76 10.14
N ARG A 136 3.14 -4.09 10.22
CA ARG A 136 2.13 -5.00 9.67
C ARG A 136 0.77 -4.83 10.34
N ALA A 137 0.74 -4.62 11.66
CA ALA A 137 -0.50 -4.31 12.37
C ALA A 137 -1.16 -2.99 11.93
N ALA A 138 -0.36 -2.05 11.42
CA ALA A 138 -0.84 -0.82 10.81
C ALA A 138 -1.27 -0.97 9.34
N GLY A 139 -1.21 -2.19 8.77
CA GLY A 139 -1.63 -2.47 7.40
C GLY A 139 -0.55 -2.31 6.33
N GLU A 140 0.70 -2.21 6.74
CA GLU A 140 1.79 -2.05 5.81
C GLU A 140 2.35 -3.39 5.33
N ALA A 141 2.63 -3.50 4.04
CA ALA A 141 3.43 -4.56 3.48
C ALA A 141 4.92 -4.21 3.65
N ILE A 142 5.68 -5.14 4.21
CA ILE A 142 7.11 -4.94 4.47
C ILE A 142 7.91 -5.81 3.53
N VAL A 143 8.77 -5.16 2.74
CA VAL A 143 9.72 -5.79 1.84
C VAL A 143 11.14 -5.54 2.39
N PHE A 144 11.84 -6.63 2.66
CA PHE A 144 13.21 -6.57 3.15
C PHE A 144 14.19 -6.45 2.00
N VAL A 145 15.24 -5.67 2.19
CA VAL A 145 16.35 -5.54 1.25
C VAL A 145 17.64 -5.95 1.95
N ALA A 146 18.34 -6.93 1.39
CA ALA A 146 19.66 -7.31 1.86
C ALA A 146 20.68 -7.15 0.73
N LEU A 147 21.86 -6.66 1.09
CA LEU A 147 22.99 -6.45 0.21
C LEU A 147 24.18 -7.24 0.74
N ASP A 148 24.79 -8.07 -0.12
CA ASP A 148 25.96 -8.90 0.21
C ASP A 148 25.78 -9.79 1.45
N GLY A 149 24.55 -10.27 1.66
CA GLY A 149 24.19 -11.14 2.79
C GLY A 149 23.95 -10.40 4.10
N ARG A 150 23.81 -9.07 4.08
CA ARG A 150 23.47 -8.27 5.26
C ARG A 150 22.18 -7.51 5.03
N LEU A 151 21.35 -7.44 6.06
CA LEU A 151 20.13 -6.62 6.03
C LEU A 151 20.53 -5.15 5.88
N SER A 152 19.99 -4.48 4.86
CA SER A 152 20.29 -3.09 4.54
C SER A 152 19.10 -2.16 4.72
N GLY A 153 17.87 -2.70 4.71
CA GLY A 153 16.70 -1.88 4.98
C GLY A 153 15.38 -2.61 4.79
N LEU A 154 14.33 -1.87 5.10
CA LEU A 154 12.93 -2.22 4.89
C LEU A 154 12.30 -1.21 3.95
N LEU A 155 11.57 -1.69 2.95
CA LEU A 155 10.68 -0.88 2.13
C LEU A 155 9.27 -1.06 2.66
N ARG A 156 8.64 0.02 3.08
CA ARG A 156 7.28 0.05 3.62
C ARG A 156 6.32 0.43 2.50
N VAL A 157 5.38 -0.43 2.21
CA VAL A 157 4.42 -0.26 1.12
C VAL A 157 3.01 -0.36 1.68
N ALA A 158 2.15 0.59 1.32
CA ALA A 158 0.74 0.58 1.69
C ALA A 158 -0.13 1.14 0.58
N ASP A 159 -1.41 0.83 0.64
CA ASP A 159 -2.42 1.49 -0.17
C ASP A 159 -2.81 2.81 0.51
N VAL A 160 -2.41 3.92 -0.10
CA VAL A 160 -2.48 5.25 0.52
C VAL A 160 -3.91 5.78 0.48
N ILE A 161 -4.37 6.35 1.58
CA ILE A 161 -5.64 7.08 1.66
C ILE A 161 -5.61 8.26 0.67
N LYS A 162 -6.68 8.42 -0.11
CA LYS A 162 -6.77 9.55 -1.04
C LYS A 162 -6.84 10.87 -0.26
N PRO A 163 -6.15 11.92 -0.73
CA PRO A 163 -6.19 13.23 -0.08
C PRO A 163 -7.62 13.78 0.13
N SER A 164 -8.55 13.43 -0.78
CA SER A 164 -9.96 13.84 -0.69
C SER A 164 -10.78 13.06 0.33
N SER A 165 -10.33 11.87 0.78
CA SER A 165 -11.15 10.99 1.64
C SER A 165 -11.41 11.57 3.03
N HIS A 166 -10.42 12.23 3.63
CA HIS A 166 -10.60 12.91 4.91
C HIS A 166 -11.69 13.99 4.85
N ALA A 167 -11.63 14.85 3.84
CA ALA A 167 -12.62 15.91 3.66
C ALA A 167 -14.02 15.34 3.40
N ALA A 168 -14.12 14.33 2.51
CA ALA A 168 -15.38 13.71 2.15
C ALA A 168 -16.06 13.02 3.35
N VAL A 169 -15.30 12.22 4.12
CA VAL A 169 -15.85 11.55 5.32
C VAL A 169 -16.28 12.57 6.36
N SER A 170 -15.46 13.59 6.63
CA SER A 170 -15.81 14.65 7.58
C SER A 170 -17.04 15.45 7.17
N GLU A 171 -17.24 15.67 5.87
CA GLU A 171 -18.42 16.38 5.35
C GLU A 171 -19.69 15.54 5.50
N LEU A 172 -19.63 14.26 5.13
CA LEU A 172 -20.77 13.33 5.32
C LEU A 172 -21.19 13.24 6.79
N GLN A 173 -20.23 13.12 7.70
CA GLN A 173 -20.48 13.07 9.14
C GLN A 173 -21.10 14.39 9.68
N ARG A 174 -20.66 15.55 9.17
CA ARG A 174 -21.26 16.84 9.53
C ARG A 174 -22.71 16.99 9.05
N GLU A 175 -23.07 16.33 7.96
CA GLU A 175 -24.44 16.24 7.45
C GLU A 175 -25.28 15.19 8.17
N GLY A 176 -24.75 14.53 9.19
CA GLY A 176 -25.45 13.53 10.00
C GLY A 176 -25.46 12.13 9.41
N ILE A 177 -24.67 11.87 8.37
CA ILE A 177 -24.57 10.56 7.73
C ILE A 177 -23.53 9.71 8.49
N THR A 178 -23.95 8.54 8.94
CA THR A 178 -23.07 7.52 9.51
C THR A 178 -22.28 6.87 8.38
N VAL A 179 -20.94 6.91 8.46
CA VAL A 179 -20.07 6.25 7.47
C VAL A 179 -19.55 4.95 8.05
N ILE A 180 -19.81 3.83 7.34
CA ILE A 180 -19.36 2.48 7.68
C ILE A 180 -18.36 2.05 6.61
N MET A 181 -17.16 1.59 7.01
CA MET A 181 -16.17 1.05 6.07
C MET A 181 -16.41 -0.45 5.87
N LEU A 182 -16.50 -0.85 4.59
CA LEU A 182 -16.51 -2.26 4.18
C LEU A 182 -15.19 -2.62 3.53
N THR A 183 -14.65 -3.82 3.80
CA THR A 183 -13.45 -4.31 3.12
C THR A 183 -13.26 -5.81 3.25
N GLY A 184 -12.71 -6.45 2.21
CA GLY A 184 -12.21 -7.83 2.27
C GLY A 184 -10.84 -7.97 2.96
N ASP A 185 -10.22 -6.86 3.37
CA ASP A 185 -8.95 -6.91 4.08
C ASP A 185 -9.14 -7.36 5.53
N GLN A 186 -8.02 -7.79 6.14
CA GLN A 186 -7.99 -8.15 7.55
C GLN A 186 -8.38 -6.96 8.43
N ARG A 187 -9.03 -7.26 9.55
CA ARG A 187 -9.55 -6.27 10.51
C ARG A 187 -8.53 -5.23 10.97
N GLY A 188 -7.31 -5.63 11.35
CA GLY A 188 -6.28 -4.71 11.88
C GLY A 188 -5.90 -3.57 10.91
N PRO A 189 -5.51 -3.88 9.68
CA PRO A 189 -5.29 -2.89 8.61
C PRO A 189 -6.50 -2.00 8.33
N ALA A 190 -7.69 -2.56 8.30
CA ALA A 190 -8.93 -1.81 8.07
C ALA A 190 -9.20 -0.80 9.20
N GLU A 191 -9.06 -1.23 10.45
CA GLU A 191 -9.24 -0.35 11.63
C GLU A 191 -8.19 0.77 11.68
N ALA A 192 -6.97 0.55 11.19
CA ALA A 192 -5.95 1.58 11.10
C ALA A 192 -6.39 2.72 10.15
N VAL A 193 -6.87 2.37 8.95
CA VAL A 193 -7.39 3.33 7.96
C VAL A 193 -8.65 4.02 8.48
N ALA A 194 -9.58 3.29 9.10
CA ALA A 194 -10.80 3.84 9.67
C ALA A 194 -10.52 4.88 10.76
N ARG A 195 -9.59 4.57 11.66
CA ARG A 195 -9.17 5.47 12.73
C ARG A 195 -8.56 6.76 12.17
N GLU A 196 -7.75 6.67 11.13
CA GLU A 196 -7.16 7.81 10.46
C GLU A 196 -8.24 8.69 9.80
N LEU A 197 -9.27 8.08 9.19
CA LEU A 197 -10.38 8.80 8.56
C LEU A 197 -11.49 9.25 9.52
N GLY A 198 -11.43 8.87 10.81
CA GLY A 198 -12.48 9.17 11.79
C GLY A 198 -13.76 8.34 11.60
N ILE A 199 -13.65 7.16 10.96
CA ILE A 199 -14.74 6.20 10.79
C ILE A 199 -14.79 5.28 12.02
N SER A 200 -15.94 5.22 12.71
CA SER A 200 -16.09 4.43 13.94
C SER A 200 -16.47 2.97 13.70
N GLU A 201 -17.07 2.66 12.55
CA GLU A 201 -17.58 1.32 12.25
C GLU A 201 -16.89 0.71 11.04
N VAL A 202 -16.38 -0.52 11.22
CA VAL A 202 -15.64 -1.27 10.20
C VAL A 202 -16.17 -2.69 10.12
N ILE A 203 -16.53 -3.10 8.93
CA ILE A 203 -16.90 -4.48 8.59
C ILE A 203 -15.77 -5.00 7.69
N ALA A 204 -14.87 -5.79 8.29
CA ALA A 204 -13.70 -6.36 7.64
C ALA A 204 -13.89 -7.86 7.38
N ASP A 205 -12.97 -8.44 6.61
CA ASP A 205 -12.97 -9.88 6.26
C ASP A 205 -14.24 -10.33 5.51
N VAL A 206 -14.94 -9.41 4.80
CA VAL A 206 -16.16 -9.72 4.02
C VAL A 206 -15.84 -10.08 2.58
N LEU A 207 -16.56 -11.09 2.06
CA LEU A 207 -16.50 -11.43 0.64
C LEU A 207 -17.50 -10.59 -0.17
N PRO A 208 -17.24 -10.33 -1.47
CA PRO A 208 -18.16 -9.55 -2.32
C PRO A 208 -19.57 -10.14 -2.46
N THR A 209 -19.79 -11.36 -2.00
CA THR A 209 -21.06 -12.10 -2.04
C THR A 209 -21.82 -12.09 -0.71
N GLU A 210 -21.27 -11.52 0.31
CA GLU A 210 -21.87 -11.34 1.65
C GLU A 210 -22.36 -9.90 1.83
#